data_5e01b15a3da34486536b12bacfc3db64
#
_entry.id   5e01b15a3da34486536b12bacfc3db64
#
_cell.length_a   1.000
_cell.length_b   1.000
_cell.length_c   1.000
_cell.angle_alpha   90.00
_cell.angle_beta   90.00
_cell.angle_gamma   90.00
#
_symmetry.space_group_name_H-M   'P 1'
#
loop_
_entity.id
_entity.type
_entity.pdbx_description
1 polymer ?
#
loop_
_entity_poly.entity_id
_entity_poly.type
_entity_poly.pdbx_seq_one_letter_code
_entity_poly.pdbx_strand_id
1 'polypeptide(L)'
;MEASITRRVRSSAPSSGSFIHTNTLTENLADIQEKDRFDVVLANPPFGGQERKEVQQNFPIRTGETAFLFLQHFIKILRAGGRGGIVIKNTFLSNTDNASVSLRKMLLESCNLHTVLDCPGGTFQGAGVKTVVILFEKGAKTRKVWFYQLDPGRNLGKTNPLNDEDLAEFVKLQKTFANSPKSWSVDAKTIDPATFDLSVKNPNGGEAIAHRSPQDIIDEIAALDAHSAEVLQTIKGLV
;
A
#
# COMPACT_ATOMS: atom_id res chain seq x y z
N MET A 1 15.57 13.96 -2.01
CA MET A 1 14.84 13.89 -0.72
C MET A 1 15.37 12.65 -0.02
N GLU A 2 16.22 12.82 0.99
CA GLU A 2 16.82 11.68 1.70
C GLU A 2 15.77 11.05 2.60
N ALA A 3 15.55 9.76 2.45
CA ALA A 3 14.64 8.99 3.30
C ALA A 3 15.36 8.69 4.63
N SER A 4 15.03 9.43 5.66
CA SER A 4 15.52 9.19 7.01
C SER A 4 14.64 8.18 7.74
N ILE A 5 15.21 7.06 8.14
CA ILE A 5 14.54 6.10 9.03
C ILE A 5 15.02 6.31 10.46
N THR A 6 14.07 6.54 11.34
CA THR A 6 14.32 6.57 12.78
C THR A 6 14.52 5.15 13.30
N ARG A 7 15.75 4.76 13.59
CA ARG A 7 16.09 3.47 14.20
C ARG A 7 15.99 3.60 15.72
N ARG A 8 15.00 2.99 16.34
CA ARG A 8 14.94 2.86 17.78
C ARG A 8 15.72 1.61 18.22
N VAL A 9 16.93 1.78 18.70
CA VAL A 9 17.70 0.69 19.31
C VAL A 9 17.25 0.55 20.76
N ARG A 10 16.73 -0.62 21.16
CA ARG A 10 16.56 -0.95 22.57
C ARG A 10 17.93 -1.14 23.20
N SER A 11 18.38 -0.19 24.02
CA SER A 11 19.37 -0.47 25.05
C SER A 11 18.64 -1.00 26.27
N SER A 12 19.27 -1.87 27.03
CA SER A 12 18.78 -2.43 28.30
C SER A 12 18.66 -1.39 29.43
N ALA A 13 18.71 -0.11 29.13
CA ALA A 13 18.48 1.02 30.05
C ALA A 13 17.32 1.89 29.58
N PRO A 14 16.44 2.37 30.46
CA PRO A 14 15.21 3.08 30.10
C PRO A 14 15.43 4.57 29.89
N SER A 15 16.25 5.02 28.93
CA SER A 15 16.25 6.45 28.58
C SER A 15 17.20 6.83 27.45
N SER A 16 16.95 6.56 26.27
CA SER A 16 17.36 7.30 25.06
C SER A 16 17.44 6.37 23.87
N GLY A 17 16.40 6.41 23.05
CA GLY A 17 16.50 5.87 21.71
C GLY A 17 17.56 6.68 20.96
N SER A 18 18.63 6.04 20.48
CA SER A 18 19.57 6.72 19.61
C SER A 18 18.98 6.84 18.21
N PHE A 19 18.94 8.06 17.68
CA PHE A 19 18.59 8.33 16.30
C PHE A 19 19.88 8.32 15.48
N ILE A 20 19.97 7.44 14.50
CA ILE A 20 21.09 7.43 13.55
C ILE A 20 20.54 8.00 12.25
N HIS A 21 21.05 9.15 11.85
CA HIS A 21 20.76 9.73 10.53
C HIS A 21 21.66 9.03 9.51
N THR A 22 21.08 8.15 8.70
CA THR A 22 21.79 7.44 7.63
C THR A 22 20.84 7.20 6.47
N ASN A 23 21.40 7.07 5.26
CA ASN A 23 20.64 6.53 4.15
C ASN A 23 20.61 5.00 4.28
N THR A 24 19.55 4.48 4.85
CA THR A 24 19.36 3.05 5.15
C THR A 24 19.54 2.14 3.92
N LEU A 25 19.24 2.62 2.72
CA LEU A 25 19.34 1.82 1.50
C LEU A 25 20.78 1.70 0.97
N THR A 26 21.73 2.49 1.49
CA THR A 26 23.14 2.36 1.14
C THR A 26 23.85 1.25 1.92
N GLU A 27 23.23 0.75 2.99
CA GLU A 27 23.75 -0.39 3.75
C GLU A 27 23.64 -1.67 2.92
N ASN A 28 24.73 -2.45 2.86
CA ASN A 28 24.68 -3.75 2.20
C ASN A 28 23.86 -4.72 3.06
N LEU A 29 22.80 -5.28 2.48
CA LEU A 29 21.95 -6.24 3.17
C LEU A 29 22.71 -7.49 3.67
N ALA A 30 23.84 -7.85 3.05
CA ALA A 30 24.65 -8.99 3.47
C ALA A 30 25.32 -8.77 4.84
N ASP A 31 25.58 -7.51 5.22
CA ASP A 31 26.30 -7.16 6.44
C ASP A 31 25.40 -7.13 7.68
N ILE A 32 24.07 -7.21 7.50
CA ILE A 32 23.10 -7.22 8.60
C ILE A 32 23.17 -8.54 9.36
N GLN A 33 23.67 -8.47 10.60
CA GLN A 33 23.80 -9.60 11.51
C GLN A 33 22.52 -9.83 12.35
N GLU A 34 22.39 -10.99 13.00
CA GLU A 34 21.24 -11.33 13.85
C GLU A 34 21.01 -10.32 14.98
N LYS A 35 22.10 -9.81 15.59
CA LYS A 35 22.05 -8.79 16.66
C LYS A 35 21.45 -7.47 16.21
N ASP A 36 21.50 -7.17 14.90
CA ASP A 36 21.05 -5.91 14.31
C ASP A 36 19.57 -5.98 13.87
N ARG A 37 18.92 -7.14 14.04
CA ARG A 37 17.54 -7.36 13.63
C ARG A 37 16.53 -6.91 14.66
N PHE A 38 15.34 -6.58 14.19
CA PHE A 38 14.23 -6.03 14.98
C PHE A 38 13.06 -7.00 15.10
N ASP A 39 12.31 -6.87 16.18
CA ASP A 39 11.05 -7.59 16.39
C ASP A 39 9.89 -6.97 15.61
N VAL A 40 9.94 -5.64 15.41
CA VAL A 40 8.89 -4.89 14.69
C VAL A 40 9.52 -3.82 13.81
N VAL A 41 9.05 -3.74 12.56
CA VAL A 41 9.40 -2.67 11.61
C VAL A 41 8.12 -2.09 11.03
N LEU A 42 7.96 -0.77 11.19
CA LEU A 42 6.84 -0.02 10.59
C LEU A 42 7.41 1.12 9.75
N ALA A 43 6.91 1.28 8.53
CA ALA A 43 7.41 2.31 7.65
C ALA A 43 6.38 2.84 6.64
N ASN A 44 6.57 4.11 6.34
CA ASN A 44 5.91 4.80 5.24
C ASN A 44 7.00 5.41 4.35
N PRO A 45 7.59 4.61 3.43
CA PRO A 45 8.62 5.10 2.53
C PRO A 45 8.07 6.10 1.53
N PRO A 46 8.93 6.97 0.94
CA PRO A 46 8.48 7.93 -0.05
C PRO A 46 7.86 7.25 -1.28
N PHE A 47 6.71 7.77 -1.74
CA PHE A 47 6.01 7.27 -2.91
C PHE A 47 6.65 7.83 -4.20
N GLY A 48 7.05 6.94 -5.12
CA GLY A 48 7.61 7.33 -6.43
C GLY A 48 9.04 7.83 -6.40
N GLY A 49 9.77 7.60 -5.32
CA GLY A 49 11.22 7.80 -5.30
C GLY A 49 11.93 6.82 -6.22
N GLN A 50 13.02 7.30 -6.83
CA GLN A 50 13.90 6.46 -7.64
C GLN A 50 15.32 6.46 -7.07
N GLU A 51 15.86 5.26 -6.85
CA GLU A 51 17.21 5.08 -6.34
C GLU A 51 18.24 4.90 -7.46
N ARG A 52 19.46 5.34 -7.19
CA ARG A 52 20.58 5.20 -8.12
C ARG A 52 20.97 3.73 -8.30
N LYS A 53 21.58 3.40 -9.43
CA LYS A 53 21.99 2.02 -9.77
C LYS A 53 22.94 1.42 -8.72
N GLU A 54 23.81 2.22 -8.13
CA GLU A 54 24.74 1.80 -7.09
C GLU A 54 24.01 1.29 -5.85
N VAL A 55 22.93 1.98 -5.43
CA VAL A 55 22.07 1.56 -4.30
C VAL A 55 21.32 0.27 -4.64
N GLN A 56 20.79 0.17 -5.86
CA GLN A 56 20.06 -1.01 -6.32
C GLN A 56 20.89 -2.30 -6.26
N GLN A 57 22.21 -2.20 -6.40
CA GLN A 57 23.13 -3.35 -6.37
C GLN A 57 23.20 -4.02 -4.98
N ASN A 58 22.84 -3.32 -3.92
CA ASN A 58 22.81 -3.85 -2.56
C ASN A 58 21.64 -4.82 -2.32
N PHE A 59 20.74 -4.96 -3.29
CA PHE A 59 19.49 -5.70 -3.13
C PHE A 59 19.39 -6.89 -4.10
N PRO A 60 18.85 -8.03 -3.67
CA PRO A 60 18.68 -9.21 -4.54
C PRO A 60 17.72 -8.96 -5.71
N ILE A 61 16.67 -8.16 -5.50
CA ILE A 61 15.76 -7.73 -6.57
C ILE A 61 16.08 -6.29 -6.91
N ARG A 62 16.75 -6.09 -8.06
CA ARG A 62 17.14 -4.76 -8.54
C ARG A 62 15.95 -4.01 -9.09
N THR A 63 15.71 -2.82 -8.57
CA THR A 63 14.64 -1.93 -9.01
C THR A 63 15.00 -0.48 -8.66
N GLY A 64 14.51 0.47 -9.45
CA GLY A 64 14.63 1.89 -9.13
C GLY A 64 13.58 2.35 -8.10
N GLU A 65 12.51 1.62 -7.88
CA GLU A 65 11.42 2.02 -6.99
C GLU A 65 11.87 1.94 -5.52
N THR A 66 12.00 3.10 -4.88
CA THR A 66 12.51 3.23 -3.50
C THR A 66 11.71 2.38 -2.51
N ALA A 67 10.38 2.36 -2.60
CA ALA A 67 9.52 1.59 -1.70
C ALA A 67 9.77 0.07 -1.80
N PHE A 68 10.16 -0.44 -2.97
CA PHE A 68 10.46 -1.86 -3.18
C PHE A 68 11.80 -2.26 -2.56
N LEU A 69 12.78 -1.36 -2.58
CA LEU A 69 14.04 -1.56 -1.87
C LEU A 69 13.83 -1.54 -0.37
N PHE A 70 12.99 -0.63 0.14
CA PHE A 70 12.60 -0.61 1.55
C PHE A 70 11.92 -1.90 1.99
N LEU A 71 11.00 -2.46 1.20
CA LEU A 71 10.35 -3.71 1.55
C LEU A 71 11.36 -4.86 1.68
N GLN A 72 12.32 -4.96 0.75
CA GLN A 72 13.41 -5.95 0.84
C GLN A 72 14.27 -5.73 2.08
N HIS A 73 14.64 -4.49 2.37
CA HIS A 73 15.39 -4.13 3.56
C HIS A 73 14.66 -4.55 4.82
N PHE A 74 13.35 -4.28 4.95
CA PHE A 74 12.54 -4.65 6.12
C PHE A 74 12.44 -6.17 6.30
N ILE A 75 12.23 -6.91 5.22
CA ILE A 75 12.26 -8.38 5.29
C ILE A 75 13.62 -8.85 5.82
N LYS A 76 14.72 -8.21 5.45
CA LYS A 76 16.06 -8.60 5.90
C LYS A 76 16.32 -8.25 7.36
N ILE A 77 15.96 -7.06 7.81
CA ILE A 77 16.22 -6.58 9.18
C ILE A 77 15.23 -7.10 10.23
N LEU A 78 14.17 -7.76 9.84
CA LEU A 78 13.29 -8.45 10.78
C LEU A 78 13.93 -9.76 11.26
N ARG A 79 13.74 -10.08 12.54
CA ARG A 79 13.99 -11.42 13.09
C ARG A 79 12.99 -12.44 12.56
N ALA A 80 13.27 -13.71 12.68
CA ALA A 80 12.25 -14.75 12.50
C ALA A 80 11.14 -14.54 13.55
N GLY A 81 9.87 -14.59 13.12
CA GLY A 81 8.72 -14.20 13.95
C GLY A 81 8.54 -12.70 14.13
N GLY A 82 9.42 -11.87 13.55
CA GLY A 82 9.28 -10.42 13.59
C GLY A 82 8.18 -9.92 12.66
N ARG A 83 7.52 -8.83 13.04
CA ARG A 83 6.35 -8.27 12.36
C ARG A 83 6.71 -7.01 11.55
N GLY A 84 6.27 -6.97 10.30
CA GLY A 84 6.45 -5.84 9.41
C GLY A 84 5.15 -5.17 9.03
N GLY A 85 5.18 -3.83 8.91
CA GLY A 85 4.11 -3.05 8.32
C GLY A 85 4.68 -1.99 7.40
N ILE A 86 4.20 -1.93 6.16
CA ILE A 86 4.67 -0.95 5.18
C ILE A 86 3.49 -0.37 4.40
N VAL A 87 3.54 0.94 4.18
CA VAL A 87 2.65 1.63 3.24
C VAL A 87 3.31 1.61 1.87
N ILE A 88 2.59 1.15 0.86
CA ILE A 88 3.09 1.07 -0.52
C ILE A 88 1.99 1.44 -1.51
N LYS A 89 2.35 1.81 -2.74
CA LYS A 89 1.37 2.08 -3.79
C LYS A 89 0.50 0.86 -4.06
N ASN A 90 -0.79 1.06 -4.25
CA ASN A 90 -1.73 -0.01 -4.59
C ASN A 90 -1.31 -0.81 -5.84
N THR A 91 -0.67 -0.14 -6.82
CA THR A 91 -0.16 -0.79 -8.04
C THR A 91 0.83 -1.91 -7.77
N PHE A 92 1.48 -1.95 -6.59
CA PHE A 92 2.32 -3.07 -6.17
C PHE A 92 1.57 -4.41 -6.21
N LEU A 93 0.26 -4.42 -5.96
CA LEU A 93 -0.53 -5.66 -5.92
C LEU A 93 -0.66 -6.32 -7.31
N SER A 94 -0.66 -5.52 -8.40
CA SER A 94 -0.98 -5.98 -9.76
C SER A 94 0.11 -5.74 -10.81
N ASN A 95 1.11 -4.90 -10.54
CA ASN A 95 2.17 -4.63 -11.51
C ASN A 95 2.81 -5.92 -12.04
N THR A 96 3.02 -6.00 -13.36
CA THR A 96 3.52 -7.19 -14.07
C THR A 96 5.01 -7.16 -14.40
N ASP A 97 5.71 -6.09 -14.01
CA ASP A 97 7.15 -6.02 -14.17
C ASP A 97 7.87 -7.05 -13.29
N ASN A 98 9.04 -7.51 -13.75
CA ASN A 98 9.80 -8.57 -13.09
C ASN A 98 10.14 -8.29 -11.63
N ALA A 99 10.40 -7.03 -11.27
CA ALA A 99 10.74 -6.66 -9.90
C ALA A 99 9.51 -6.78 -8.98
N SER A 100 8.36 -6.29 -9.41
CA SER A 100 7.08 -6.40 -8.67
C SER A 100 6.69 -7.86 -8.46
N VAL A 101 6.74 -8.69 -9.51
CA VAL A 101 6.43 -10.13 -9.44
C VAL A 101 7.39 -10.84 -8.47
N SER A 102 8.70 -10.62 -8.64
CA SER A 102 9.72 -11.24 -7.79
C SER A 102 9.60 -10.83 -6.32
N LEU A 103 9.23 -9.58 -6.07
CA LEU A 103 9.07 -9.05 -4.72
C LEU A 103 7.81 -9.60 -4.03
N ARG A 104 6.68 -9.72 -4.75
CA ARG A 104 5.49 -10.41 -4.23
C ARG A 104 5.77 -11.88 -3.94
N LYS A 105 6.48 -12.57 -4.84
CA LYS A 105 6.95 -13.94 -4.61
C LYS A 105 7.78 -14.03 -3.35
N MET A 106 8.81 -13.19 -3.21
CA MET A 106 9.67 -13.16 -2.02
C MET A 106 8.82 -12.95 -0.75
N LEU A 107 7.90 -11.99 -0.74
CA LEU A 107 7.04 -11.69 0.40
C LEU A 107 6.17 -12.89 0.79
N LEU A 108 5.51 -13.53 -0.18
CA LEU A 108 4.62 -14.67 0.05
C LEU A 108 5.35 -15.94 0.48
N GLU A 109 6.58 -16.15 0.01
CA GLU A 109 7.35 -17.37 0.30
C GLU A 109 8.17 -17.27 1.59
N SER A 110 8.67 -16.08 1.93
CA SER A 110 9.54 -15.87 3.11
C SER A 110 8.83 -15.24 4.32
N CYS A 111 7.61 -14.71 4.10
CA CYS A 111 6.80 -14.09 5.13
C CYS A 111 5.37 -14.62 5.07
N ASN A 112 4.69 -14.58 6.21
CA ASN A 112 3.24 -14.70 6.29
C ASN A 112 2.61 -13.33 6.07
N LEU A 113 2.29 -12.98 4.82
CA LEU A 113 1.48 -11.82 4.50
C LEU A 113 0.04 -12.11 4.94
N HIS A 114 -0.35 -11.61 6.11
CA HIS A 114 -1.65 -11.92 6.68
C HIS A 114 -2.71 -10.83 6.47
N THR A 115 -2.32 -9.57 6.17
CA THR A 115 -3.27 -8.46 6.04
C THR A 115 -2.85 -7.50 4.95
N VAL A 116 -3.81 -7.15 4.10
CA VAL A 116 -3.73 -6.04 3.13
C VAL A 116 -4.89 -5.09 3.42
N LEU A 117 -4.58 -3.87 3.85
CA LEU A 117 -5.54 -2.79 4.02
C LEU A 117 -5.48 -1.90 2.78
N ASP A 118 -6.53 -1.94 1.95
CA ASP A 118 -6.68 -1.07 0.78
C ASP A 118 -7.22 0.29 1.21
N CYS A 119 -6.41 1.32 1.00
CA CYS A 119 -6.71 2.69 1.42
C CYS A 119 -7.26 3.50 0.24
N PRO A 120 -8.35 4.27 0.44
CA PRO A 120 -8.87 5.17 -0.59
C PRO A 120 -7.87 6.28 -0.92
N GLY A 121 -8.05 6.93 -2.07
CA GLY A 121 -7.29 8.13 -2.41
C GLY A 121 -7.41 9.21 -1.34
N GLY A 122 -6.34 9.97 -1.12
CA GLY A 122 -6.30 11.04 -0.12
C GLY A 122 -5.99 10.59 1.32
N THR A 123 -5.87 9.29 1.59
CA THR A 123 -5.48 8.77 2.92
C THR A 123 -4.13 9.32 3.37
N PHE A 124 -3.14 9.35 2.47
CA PHE A 124 -1.82 9.92 2.73
C PHE A 124 -1.68 11.25 1.99
N GLN A 125 -1.49 12.33 2.74
CA GLN A 125 -1.37 13.68 2.17
C GLN A 125 -0.15 13.79 1.26
N GLY A 126 -0.33 14.47 0.12
CA GLY A 126 0.72 14.62 -0.89
C GLY A 126 0.96 13.41 -1.80
N ALA A 127 0.32 12.29 -1.52
CA ALA A 127 0.32 11.14 -2.41
C ALA A 127 -0.93 11.21 -3.30
N GLY A 128 -0.77 11.61 -4.56
CA GLY A 128 -1.85 11.56 -5.58
C GLY A 128 -2.20 10.14 -6.04
N VAL A 129 -1.82 9.12 -5.27
CA VAL A 129 -1.96 7.70 -5.63
C VAL A 129 -2.70 6.93 -4.53
N LYS A 130 -3.45 5.91 -4.91
CA LYS A 130 -3.98 4.93 -3.96
C LYS A 130 -2.84 4.13 -3.35
N THR A 131 -2.98 3.83 -2.07
CA THR A 131 -1.99 3.08 -1.30
C THR A 131 -2.61 1.88 -0.63
N VAL A 132 -1.76 0.93 -0.26
CA VAL A 132 -2.13 -0.20 0.61
C VAL A 132 -1.19 -0.24 1.80
N VAL A 133 -1.69 -0.69 2.93
CA VAL A 133 -0.85 -1.08 4.07
C VAL A 133 -0.75 -2.59 4.10
N ILE A 134 0.47 -3.10 4.02
CA ILE A 134 0.77 -4.52 4.06
C ILE A 134 1.30 -4.87 5.44
N LEU A 135 0.67 -5.83 6.12
CA LEU A 135 1.12 -6.35 7.41
C LEU A 135 1.52 -7.83 7.25
N PHE A 136 2.72 -8.14 7.70
CA PHE A 136 3.29 -9.48 7.56
C PHE A 136 4.17 -9.89 8.75
N GLU A 137 4.39 -11.18 8.90
CA GLU A 137 5.31 -11.77 9.87
C GLU A 137 6.37 -12.58 9.12
N LYS A 138 7.65 -12.39 9.47
CA LYS A 138 8.76 -13.08 8.84
C LYS A 138 8.94 -14.49 9.39
N GLY A 139 9.26 -15.45 8.52
CA GLY A 139 9.70 -16.80 8.88
C GLY A 139 8.67 -17.90 8.58
N ALA A 140 7.51 -17.56 8.08
CA ALA A 140 6.51 -18.53 7.62
C ALA A 140 6.00 -18.15 6.22
N LYS A 141 5.74 -19.16 5.39
CA LYS A 141 5.11 -18.95 4.08
C LYS A 141 3.65 -18.52 4.27
N THR A 142 3.20 -17.57 3.46
CA THR A 142 1.81 -17.13 3.42
C THR A 142 0.88 -18.30 3.05
N ARG A 143 -0.17 -18.49 3.85
CA ARG A 143 -1.23 -19.49 3.59
C ARG A 143 -2.53 -18.84 3.19
N LYS A 144 -2.87 -17.71 3.82
CA LYS A 144 -4.09 -16.96 3.59
C LYS A 144 -3.80 -15.48 3.74
N VAL A 145 -4.33 -14.67 2.85
CA VAL A 145 -4.25 -13.20 2.93
C VAL A 145 -5.64 -12.67 3.22
N TRP A 146 -5.77 -11.87 4.25
CA TRP A 146 -6.99 -11.16 4.57
C TRP A 146 -6.92 -9.72 4.04
N PHE A 147 -7.91 -9.34 3.27
CA PHE A 147 -8.07 -8.02 2.67
C PHE A 147 -9.13 -7.23 3.40
N TYR A 148 -8.89 -5.96 3.57
CA TYR A 148 -9.89 -5.01 4.06
C TYR A 148 -9.90 -3.78 3.16
N GLN A 149 -11.05 -3.46 2.60
CA GLN A 149 -11.28 -2.27 1.79
C GLN A 149 -11.77 -1.14 2.70
N LEU A 150 -10.90 -0.17 2.96
CA LEU A 150 -11.25 0.99 3.78
C LEU A 150 -12.16 1.93 2.97
N ASP A 151 -13.37 2.09 3.46
CA ASP A 151 -14.34 3.04 2.91
C ASP A 151 -14.96 3.85 4.06
N PRO A 152 -14.47 5.09 4.28
CA PRO A 152 -15.02 5.98 5.31
C PRO A 152 -16.32 6.69 4.87
N GLY A 153 -16.84 6.40 3.66
CA GLY A 153 -18.05 7.03 3.13
C GLY A 153 -17.89 8.52 2.78
N ARG A 154 -16.64 9.02 2.75
CA ARG A 154 -16.31 10.41 2.42
C ARG A 154 -14.96 10.49 1.71
N ASN A 155 -14.73 11.59 1.00
CA ASN A 155 -13.43 11.86 0.39
C ASN A 155 -12.43 12.30 1.47
N LEU A 156 -11.29 11.59 1.53
CA LEU A 156 -10.18 11.92 2.41
C LEU A 156 -9.28 12.99 1.78
N GLY A 157 -8.66 13.80 2.63
CA GLY A 157 -7.74 14.84 2.20
C GLY A 157 -7.22 15.69 3.36
N LYS A 158 -6.57 16.81 3.04
CA LYS A 158 -5.98 17.69 4.04
C LYS A 158 -6.99 18.27 5.03
N THR A 159 -8.19 18.63 4.54
CA THR A 159 -9.27 19.21 5.34
C THR A 159 -10.15 18.16 6.01
N ASN A 160 -10.09 16.93 5.55
CA ASN A 160 -10.89 15.81 6.04
C ASN A 160 -10.01 14.55 6.12
N PRO A 161 -9.07 14.50 7.07
CA PRO A 161 -8.12 13.40 7.18
C PRO A 161 -8.77 12.12 7.70
N LEU A 162 -8.07 11.00 7.52
CA LEU A 162 -8.38 9.74 8.17
C LEU A 162 -8.31 9.92 9.70
N ASN A 163 -9.24 9.31 10.42
CA ASN A 163 -9.29 9.33 11.88
C ASN A 163 -9.44 7.92 12.47
N ASP A 164 -9.41 7.81 13.80
CA ASP A 164 -9.46 6.53 14.51
C ASP A 164 -10.80 5.81 14.34
N GLU A 165 -11.90 6.55 14.19
CA GLU A 165 -13.25 5.99 13.99
C GLU A 165 -13.35 5.26 12.64
N ASP A 166 -12.72 5.80 11.60
CA ASP A 166 -12.65 5.18 10.27
C ASP A 166 -11.96 3.80 10.31
N LEU A 167 -11.02 3.62 11.24
CA LEU A 167 -10.23 2.40 11.40
C LEU A 167 -10.79 1.45 12.46
N ALA A 168 -11.79 1.83 13.22
CA ALA A 168 -12.31 1.06 14.35
C ALA A 168 -12.81 -0.34 13.92
N GLU A 169 -13.55 -0.43 12.81
CA GLU A 169 -14.00 -1.70 12.25
C GLU A 169 -12.83 -2.57 11.79
N PHE A 170 -11.88 -1.99 11.05
CA PHE A 170 -10.68 -2.69 10.62
C PHE A 170 -9.92 -3.29 11.81
N VAL A 171 -9.63 -2.50 12.83
CA VAL A 171 -8.91 -2.95 14.03
C VAL A 171 -9.65 -4.07 14.77
N LYS A 172 -10.98 -4.00 14.83
CA LYS A 172 -11.82 -5.03 15.44
C LYS A 172 -11.76 -6.34 14.66
N LEU A 173 -11.97 -6.28 13.34
CA LEU A 173 -12.04 -7.46 12.47
C LEU A 173 -10.68 -8.10 12.22
N GLN A 174 -9.62 -7.30 12.17
CA GLN A 174 -8.24 -7.76 11.96
C GLN A 174 -7.77 -8.74 13.05
N LYS A 175 -8.27 -8.64 14.28
CA LYS A 175 -7.93 -9.55 15.38
C LYS A 175 -8.31 -11.01 15.10
N THR A 176 -9.33 -11.24 14.32
CA THR A 176 -9.86 -12.56 13.98
C THR A 176 -9.85 -12.86 12.50
N PHE A 177 -9.41 -11.90 11.67
CA PHE A 177 -9.51 -11.95 10.21
C PHE A 177 -10.93 -12.26 9.71
N ALA A 178 -11.92 -11.70 10.40
CA ALA A 178 -13.33 -11.94 10.10
C ALA A 178 -13.71 -11.33 8.74
N ASN A 179 -14.54 -12.05 7.99
CA ASN A 179 -15.10 -11.53 6.75
C ASN A 179 -16.28 -10.61 7.04
N SER A 180 -16.44 -9.58 6.21
CA SER A 180 -17.52 -8.60 6.25
C SER A 180 -17.82 -8.11 4.82
N PRO A 181 -18.79 -7.24 4.60
CA PRO A 181 -18.95 -6.60 3.28
C PRO A 181 -17.70 -5.87 2.78
N LYS A 182 -16.83 -5.41 3.69
CA LYS A 182 -15.58 -4.70 3.37
C LYS A 182 -14.33 -5.58 3.48
N SER A 183 -14.45 -6.83 3.94
CA SER A 183 -13.30 -7.68 4.19
C SER A 183 -13.52 -9.13 3.74
N TRP A 184 -12.47 -9.75 3.22
CA TRP A 184 -12.48 -11.13 2.74
C TRP A 184 -11.11 -11.77 2.86
N SER A 185 -11.07 -13.09 2.80
CA SER A 185 -9.83 -13.86 2.83
C SER A 185 -9.62 -14.62 1.54
N VAL A 186 -8.37 -14.68 1.10
CA VAL A 186 -7.93 -15.39 -0.11
C VAL A 186 -6.91 -16.45 0.27
N ASP A 187 -7.10 -17.69 -0.17
CA ASP A 187 -6.10 -18.75 0.00
C ASP A 187 -4.91 -18.48 -0.93
N ALA A 188 -3.70 -18.49 -0.39
CA ALA A 188 -2.50 -18.25 -1.18
C ALA A 188 -2.30 -19.27 -2.32
N LYS A 189 -2.91 -20.45 -2.24
CA LYS A 189 -2.89 -21.45 -3.31
C LYS A 189 -3.68 -21.04 -4.56
N THR A 190 -4.61 -20.10 -4.43
CA THR A 190 -5.40 -19.59 -5.55
C THR A 190 -4.72 -18.43 -6.28
N ILE A 191 -3.63 -17.92 -5.73
CA ILE A 191 -2.83 -16.87 -6.35
C ILE A 191 -2.04 -17.49 -7.51
N ASP A 192 -2.12 -16.86 -8.69
CA ASP A 192 -1.39 -17.32 -9.86
C ASP A 192 0.13 -17.32 -9.60
N PRO A 193 0.80 -18.48 -9.68
CA PRO A 193 2.24 -18.59 -9.42
C PRO A 193 3.12 -17.93 -10.48
N ALA A 194 2.57 -17.53 -11.64
CA ALA A 194 3.31 -16.83 -12.68
C ALA A 194 3.41 -15.33 -12.38
N THR A 195 2.37 -14.74 -11.83
CA THR A 195 2.28 -13.28 -11.61
C THR A 195 2.29 -12.88 -10.15
N PHE A 196 1.93 -13.79 -9.25
CA PHE A 196 1.71 -13.50 -7.83
C PHE A 196 0.78 -12.30 -7.63
N ASP A 197 -0.24 -12.17 -8.48
CA ASP A 197 -1.19 -11.05 -8.43
C ASP A 197 -2.01 -11.08 -7.14
N LEU A 198 -1.98 -9.96 -6.42
CA LEU A 198 -2.67 -9.74 -5.16
C LEU A 198 -3.84 -8.75 -5.30
N SER A 199 -4.17 -8.31 -6.52
CA SER A 199 -5.27 -7.38 -6.80
C SER A 199 -6.64 -8.06 -6.82
N VAL A 200 -6.93 -8.85 -5.80
CA VAL A 200 -8.16 -9.62 -5.70
C VAL A 200 -9.34 -8.71 -5.39
N LYS A 201 -10.36 -8.73 -6.25
CA LYS A 201 -11.58 -7.95 -6.03
C LYS A 201 -12.35 -8.46 -4.81
N ASN A 202 -13.04 -7.53 -4.14
CA ASN A 202 -13.93 -7.87 -3.03
C ASN A 202 -15.10 -8.75 -3.53
N PRO A 203 -15.22 -10.00 -3.12
CA PRO A 203 -16.31 -10.87 -3.53
C PRO A 203 -17.66 -10.49 -2.92
N ASN A 204 -17.62 -9.71 -1.83
CA ASN A 204 -18.80 -9.22 -1.09
C ASN A 204 -19.15 -7.78 -1.50
N GLY A 205 -18.35 -7.17 -2.36
CA GLY A 205 -18.63 -5.85 -2.93
C GLY A 205 -19.93 -5.94 -3.72
N GLY A 206 -20.90 -5.07 -3.42
CA GLY A 206 -22.12 -4.94 -4.20
C GLY A 206 -21.78 -4.79 -5.70
N GLU A 207 -22.76 -5.06 -6.55
CA GLU A 207 -22.62 -4.98 -8.00
C GLU A 207 -21.77 -3.76 -8.37
N ALA A 208 -20.69 -4.01 -9.12
CA ALA A 208 -19.87 -2.94 -9.66
C ALA A 208 -20.84 -1.94 -10.27
N ILE A 209 -20.83 -0.68 -9.78
CA ILE A 209 -21.64 0.38 -10.39
C ILE A 209 -21.38 0.25 -11.87
N ALA A 210 -22.41 -0.16 -12.62
CA ALA A 210 -22.31 -0.32 -14.05
C ALA A 210 -21.87 1.05 -14.57
N HIS A 211 -20.61 1.15 -14.98
CA HIS A 211 -20.10 2.38 -15.53
C HIS A 211 -21.00 2.72 -16.72
N ARG A 212 -21.55 3.91 -16.69
CA ARG A 212 -22.32 4.45 -17.82
C ARG A 212 -21.48 4.27 -19.08
N SER A 213 -22.11 3.90 -20.16
CA SER A 213 -21.38 3.75 -21.42
C SER A 213 -20.73 5.09 -21.80
N PRO A 214 -19.58 5.10 -22.49
CA PRO A 214 -19.02 6.34 -23.04
C PRO A 214 -20.03 7.11 -23.87
N GLN A 215 -20.92 6.41 -24.58
CA GLN A 215 -21.97 7.02 -25.39
C GLN A 215 -22.98 7.76 -24.52
N ASP A 216 -23.47 7.17 -23.42
CA ASP A 216 -24.42 7.83 -22.51
C ASP A 216 -23.83 9.10 -21.90
N ILE A 217 -22.51 9.09 -21.63
CA ILE A 217 -21.81 10.26 -21.08
C ILE A 217 -21.71 11.36 -22.16
N ILE A 218 -21.38 11.01 -23.40
CA ILE A 218 -21.29 11.95 -24.52
C ILE A 218 -22.67 12.56 -24.81
N ASP A 219 -23.71 11.75 -24.81
CA ASP A 219 -25.08 12.21 -25.05
C ASP A 219 -25.57 13.19 -23.97
N GLU A 220 -25.21 12.93 -22.69
CA GLU A 220 -25.51 13.86 -21.61
C GLU A 220 -24.72 15.17 -21.72
N ILE A 221 -23.45 15.14 -22.10
CA ILE A 221 -22.65 16.35 -22.35
C ILE A 221 -23.28 17.16 -23.45
N ALA A 222 -23.67 16.55 -24.58
CA ALA A 222 -24.31 17.24 -25.67
C ALA A 222 -25.65 17.89 -25.26
N ALA A 223 -26.45 17.19 -24.43
CA ALA A 223 -27.71 17.76 -23.91
C ALA A 223 -27.48 18.96 -22.98
N LEU A 224 -26.45 18.89 -22.10
CA LEU A 224 -26.08 20.00 -21.22
C LEU A 224 -25.54 21.20 -21.99
N ASP A 225 -24.77 20.99 -23.06
CA ASP A 225 -24.27 22.04 -23.92
C ASP A 225 -25.41 22.75 -24.66
N ALA A 226 -26.38 22.00 -25.18
CA ALA A 226 -27.58 22.56 -25.84
C ALA A 226 -28.38 23.42 -24.86
N HIS A 227 -28.61 22.93 -23.63
CA HIS A 227 -29.31 23.68 -22.58
C HIS A 227 -28.56 24.97 -22.19
N SER A 228 -27.24 24.89 -22.06
CA SER A 228 -26.40 26.05 -21.77
C SER A 228 -26.48 27.10 -22.85
N ALA A 229 -26.51 26.68 -24.13
CA ALA A 229 -26.67 27.61 -25.27
C ALA A 229 -28.04 28.30 -25.26
N GLU A 230 -29.12 27.60 -24.92
CA GLU A 230 -30.47 28.14 -24.79
C GLU A 230 -30.56 29.19 -23.67
N VAL A 231 -29.98 28.90 -22.50
CA VAL A 231 -29.90 29.83 -21.37
C VAL A 231 -29.13 31.09 -21.75
N LEU A 232 -28.00 30.94 -22.44
CA LEU A 232 -27.21 32.10 -22.96
C LEU A 232 -27.97 32.95 -23.97
N GLN A 233 -28.76 32.34 -24.86
CA GLN A 233 -29.62 33.10 -25.79
C GLN A 233 -30.71 33.89 -25.06
N THR A 234 -31.32 33.26 -24.05
CA THR A 234 -32.34 33.93 -23.19
C THR A 234 -31.75 35.16 -22.49
N ILE A 235 -30.53 35.01 -21.91
CA ILE A 235 -29.84 36.14 -21.25
C ILE A 235 -29.50 37.24 -22.25
N LYS A 236 -29.03 36.92 -23.46
CA LYS A 236 -28.74 37.91 -24.51
C LYS A 236 -29.97 38.67 -24.94
N GLY A 237 -31.17 38.06 -24.88
CA GLY A 237 -32.42 38.72 -25.20
C GLY A 237 -32.96 39.66 -24.12
N LEU A 238 -32.36 39.61 -22.91
CA LEU A 238 -32.74 40.44 -21.77
C LEU A 238 -31.81 41.67 -21.60
N VAL A 239 -30.74 41.76 -22.34
CA VAL A 239 -29.76 42.85 -22.40
C VAL A 239 -29.91 43.62 -23.70
#